data_c81bde106455063671df58bc24db205a
#
_entry.id   c81bde106455063671df58bc24db205a
#
_cell.length_a   1.000
_cell.length_b   1.000
_cell.length_c   1.000
_cell.angle_alpha   90.00
_cell.angle_beta   90.00
_cell.angle_gamma   90.00
#
_symmetry.space_group_name_H-M   'P 1'
#
loop_
_entity.id
_entity.type
_entity.pdbx_description
1 polymer ?
#
loop_
_entity_poly.entity_id
_entity_poly.type
_entity_poly.pdbx_seq_one_letter_code
_entity_poly.pdbx_strand_id
1 'polypeptide(L)'
;MAKTMELILREDVEHLGRRGEVVQVKGGYGRNFLLPRKLAMVVTAGNRKVVEQQKTAAVKRDAREQADAQQLAGMLGQVILTIARKAGESGVLFGSVTSLDVAEALHKKGFEIDRRKIHLEEPLKQLGEFQVPVRLHKDVTVSVQVQVVPEES
;
A
#
# COMPACT_ATOMS: atom_id res chain seq x y z
N MET A 1 8.93 -33.82 22.07
CA MET A 1 8.61 -33.38 20.73
C MET A 1 7.71 -32.15 20.76
N ALA A 2 8.09 -31.11 20.06
CA ALA A 2 7.24 -29.94 19.98
C ALA A 2 6.03 -30.22 19.08
N LYS A 3 4.84 -30.17 19.64
CA LYS A 3 3.61 -30.29 18.85
C LYS A 3 3.36 -28.97 18.13
N THR A 4 3.08 -29.05 16.85
CA THR A 4 2.64 -27.89 16.08
C THR A 4 1.13 -27.75 16.20
N MET A 5 0.65 -26.52 16.11
CA MET A 5 -0.79 -26.25 16.07
C MET A 5 -1.12 -25.40 14.85
N GLU A 6 -2.31 -25.66 14.30
CA GLU A 6 -2.82 -24.88 13.19
C GLU A 6 -3.65 -23.71 13.74
N LEU A 7 -3.31 -22.53 13.29
CA LEU A 7 -3.99 -21.30 13.69
C LEU A 7 -4.37 -20.50 12.45
N ILE A 8 -5.51 -19.83 12.51
CA ILE A 8 -5.87 -18.84 11.50
C ILE A 8 -5.51 -17.45 12.04
N LEU A 9 -4.82 -16.65 11.24
CA LEU A 9 -4.43 -15.31 11.64
C LEU A 9 -5.61 -14.36 11.54
N ARG A 10 -5.83 -13.60 12.59
CA ARG A 10 -6.86 -12.56 12.64
C ARG A 10 -6.32 -11.21 12.18
N GLU A 11 -5.02 -11.03 12.23
CA GLU A 11 -4.32 -9.84 11.81
C GLU A 11 -3.04 -10.25 11.07
N ASP A 12 -2.48 -9.32 10.31
CA ASP A 12 -1.21 -9.56 9.65
C ASP A 12 -0.11 -9.68 10.69
N VAL A 13 0.61 -10.80 10.68
CA VAL A 13 1.73 -11.06 11.58
C VAL A 13 3.00 -11.18 10.77
N GLU A 14 3.97 -10.34 11.09
CA GLU A 14 5.28 -10.36 10.45
C GLU A 14 5.94 -11.73 10.65
N HIS A 15 6.56 -12.27 9.62
CA HIS A 15 7.21 -13.58 9.59
C HIS A 15 6.29 -14.81 9.63
N LEU A 16 4.98 -14.63 9.75
CA LEU A 16 4.03 -15.75 9.75
C LEU A 16 3.11 -15.74 8.54
N GLY A 17 2.45 -14.65 8.29
CA GLY A 17 1.48 -14.56 7.21
C GLY A 17 0.52 -13.41 7.41
N ARG A 18 -0.55 -13.41 6.63
CA ARG A 18 -1.54 -12.35 6.59
C ARG A 18 -2.84 -12.78 7.25
N ARG A 19 -3.66 -11.78 7.52
CA ARG A 19 -5.01 -12.01 8.03
C ARG A 19 -5.77 -13.00 7.15
N GLY A 20 -6.34 -14.01 7.78
CA GLY A 20 -7.10 -15.06 7.10
C GLY A 20 -6.29 -16.26 6.65
N GLU A 21 -4.96 -16.23 6.78
CA GLU A 21 -4.11 -17.37 6.45
C GLU A 21 -4.06 -18.37 7.60
N VAL A 22 -4.05 -19.65 7.24
CA VAL A 22 -3.84 -20.75 8.20
C VAL A 22 -2.34 -21.04 8.27
N VAL A 23 -1.79 -20.96 9.47
CA VAL A 23 -0.37 -21.18 9.69
C VAL A 23 -0.15 -22.29 10.71
N GLN A 24 0.96 -23.01 10.58
CA GLN A 24 1.38 -24.00 11.58
C GLN A 24 2.51 -23.41 12.40
N VAL A 25 2.34 -23.37 13.69
CA VAL A 25 3.34 -22.83 14.62
C VAL A 25 3.57 -23.82 15.75
N LYS A 26 4.69 -23.68 16.44
CA LYS A 26 4.96 -24.46 17.64
C LYS A 26 3.89 -24.13 18.71
N GLY A 27 3.42 -25.17 19.40
CA GLY A 27 2.35 -25.01 20.39
C GLY A 27 2.63 -23.95 21.45
N GLY A 28 3.87 -23.88 21.94
CA GLY A 28 4.27 -22.86 22.91
C GLY A 28 4.17 -21.45 22.35
N TYR A 29 4.60 -21.21 21.13
CA TYR A 29 4.50 -19.92 20.50
C TYR A 29 3.05 -19.48 20.29
N GLY A 30 2.21 -20.40 19.78
CA GLY A 30 0.80 -20.11 19.58
C GLY A 30 0.07 -19.79 20.91
N ARG A 31 0.31 -20.61 21.94
CA ARG A 31 -0.36 -20.42 23.23
C ARG A 31 0.13 -19.20 24.01
N ASN A 32 1.42 -18.90 23.93
CA ASN A 32 2.02 -17.84 24.76
C ASN A 32 2.04 -16.48 24.10
N PHE A 33 2.02 -16.44 22.75
CA PHE A 33 2.16 -15.18 21.99
C PHE A 33 0.91 -14.87 21.18
N LEU A 34 0.51 -15.77 20.27
CA LEU A 34 -0.55 -15.45 19.31
C LEU A 34 -1.94 -15.44 19.92
N LEU A 35 -2.28 -16.44 20.74
CA LEU A 35 -3.61 -16.56 21.32
C LEU A 35 -3.89 -15.49 22.38
N PRO A 36 -2.98 -15.23 23.35
CA PRO A 36 -3.23 -14.19 24.35
C PRO A 36 -3.36 -12.78 23.78
N ARG A 37 -2.68 -12.51 22.68
CA ARG A 37 -2.75 -11.21 21.99
C ARG A 37 -3.89 -11.12 20.97
N LYS A 38 -4.69 -12.19 20.84
CA LYS A 38 -5.81 -12.27 19.89
C LYS A 38 -5.38 -12.05 18.44
N LEU A 39 -4.14 -12.42 18.11
CA LEU A 39 -3.62 -12.32 16.74
C LEU A 39 -4.04 -13.51 15.89
N ALA A 40 -4.42 -14.62 16.52
CA ALA A 40 -4.81 -15.85 15.82
C ALA A 40 -5.88 -16.60 16.60
N MET A 41 -6.57 -17.50 15.91
CA MET A 41 -7.56 -18.41 16.50
C MET A 41 -7.17 -19.85 16.20
N VAL A 42 -7.49 -20.75 17.12
CA VAL A 42 -7.26 -22.19 16.92
C VAL A 42 -8.22 -22.73 15.87
N VAL A 43 -7.67 -23.47 14.90
CA VAL A 43 -8.48 -24.16 13.91
C VAL A 43 -9.01 -25.46 14.51
N THR A 44 -10.33 -25.56 14.63
CA THR A 44 -11.01 -26.76 15.13
C THR A 44 -11.92 -27.32 14.05
N ALA A 45 -12.35 -28.59 14.22
CA ALA A 45 -13.30 -29.19 13.29
C ALA A 45 -14.61 -28.40 13.22
N GLY A 46 -15.02 -27.76 14.33
CA GLY A 46 -16.27 -26.99 14.38
C GLY A 46 -16.18 -25.64 13.68
N ASN A 47 -15.00 -25.02 13.59
CA ASN A 47 -14.84 -23.72 12.94
C ASN A 47 -14.16 -23.79 11.58
N ARG A 48 -13.86 -25.00 11.08
CA ARG A 48 -13.16 -25.19 9.81
C ARG A 48 -13.89 -24.54 8.62
N LYS A 49 -15.22 -24.64 8.58
CA LYS A 49 -16.02 -24.01 7.54
C LYS A 49 -15.90 -22.48 7.58
N VAL A 50 -15.93 -21.89 8.78
CA VAL A 50 -15.77 -20.46 8.97
C VAL A 50 -14.39 -20.01 8.52
N VAL A 51 -13.36 -20.80 8.87
CA VAL A 51 -11.97 -20.55 8.45
C VAL A 51 -11.85 -20.55 6.94
N GLU A 52 -12.44 -21.56 6.27
CA GLU A 52 -12.41 -21.66 4.82
C GLU A 52 -13.15 -20.50 4.17
N GLN A 53 -14.29 -20.08 4.71
CA GLN A 53 -15.03 -18.92 4.22
C GLN A 53 -14.24 -17.63 4.37
N GLN A 54 -13.60 -17.44 5.51
CA GLN A 54 -12.76 -16.26 5.74
C GLN A 54 -11.57 -16.23 4.79
N LYS A 55 -10.93 -17.38 4.58
CA LYS A 55 -9.82 -17.52 3.66
C LYS A 55 -10.25 -17.18 2.22
N THR A 56 -11.39 -17.73 1.79
CA THR A 56 -11.94 -17.47 0.47
C THR A 56 -12.30 -16.00 0.31
N ALA A 57 -12.92 -15.39 1.33
CA ALA A 57 -13.27 -13.98 1.32
C ALA A 57 -12.03 -13.09 1.26
N ALA A 58 -10.97 -13.45 1.98
CA ALA A 58 -9.71 -12.71 1.97
C ALA A 58 -9.04 -12.79 0.59
N VAL A 59 -9.02 -13.96 -0.04
CA VAL A 59 -8.47 -14.14 -1.39
C VAL A 59 -9.26 -13.33 -2.42
N LYS A 60 -10.59 -13.38 -2.36
CA LYS A 60 -11.45 -12.60 -3.26
C LYS A 60 -11.25 -11.10 -3.08
N ARG A 61 -11.12 -10.65 -1.84
CA ARG A 61 -10.89 -9.23 -1.54
C ARG A 61 -9.55 -8.77 -2.11
N ASP A 62 -8.49 -9.55 -1.89
CA ASP A 62 -7.16 -9.24 -2.39
C ASP A 62 -7.15 -9.19 -3.92
N ALA A 63 -7.79 -10.16 -4.58
CA ALA A 63 -7.90 -10.19 -6.03
C ALA A 63 -8.67 -8.96 -6.56
N ARG A 64 -9.74 -8.54 -5.88
CA ARG A 64 -10.51 -7.36 -6.26
C ARG A 64 -9.68 -6.08 -6.08
N GLU A 65 -9.01 -5.94 -4.94
CA GLU A 65 -8.14 -4.80 -4.68
C GLU A 65 -7.02 -4.72 -5.73
N GLN A 66 -6.43 -5.86 -6.08
CA GLN A 66 -5.41 -5.92 -7.11
C GLN A 66 -5.95 -5.50 -8.48
N ALA A 67 -7.14 -5.99 -8.86
CA ALA A 67 -7.78 -5.62 -10.12
C ALA A 67 -8.11 -4.13 -10.16
N ASP A 68 -8.67 -3.59 -9.09
CA ASP A 68 -8.97 -2.15 -8.98
C ASP A 68 -7.68 -1.32 -9.06
N ALA A 69 -6.60 -1.77 -8.41
CA ALA A 69 -5.31 -1.12 -8.45
C ALA A 69 -4.71 -1.14 -9.86
N GLN A 70 -4.86 -2.24 -10.60
CA GLN A 70 -4.39 -2.34 -11.98
C GLN A 70 -5.13 -1.38 -12.91
N GLN A 71 -6.46 -1.26 -12.75
CA GLN A 71 -7.24 -0.29 -13.52
C GLN A 71 -6.80 1.14 -13.21
N LEU A 72 -6.62 1.45 -11.94
CA LEU A 72 -6.17 2.76 -11.50
C LEU A 72 -4.76 3.06 -12.03
N ALA A 73 -3.88 2.05 -12.03
CA ALA A 73 -2.54 2.18 -12.58
C ALA A 73 -2.56 2.52 -14.07
N GLY A 74 -3.45 1.88 -14.83
CA GLY A 74 -3.62 2.17 -16.25
C GLY A 74 -4.06 3.61 -16.50
N MET A 75 -4.95 4.13 -15.65
CA MET A 75 -5.38 5.52 -15.73
C MET A 75 -4.27 6.49 -15.30
N LEU A 76 -3.59 6.20 -14.20
CA LEU A 76 -2.52 7.06 -13.67
C LEU A 76 -1.30 7.12 -14.58
N GLY A 77 -1.00 6.03 -15.29
CA GLY A 77 0.12 6.01 -16.24
C GLY A 77 -0.04 6.99 -17.39
N GLN A 78 -1.27 7.43 -17.68
CA GLN A 78 -1.57 8.39 -18.74
C GLN A 78 -1.76 9.81 -18.21
N VAL A 79 -1.78 9.99 -16.89
CA VAL A 79 -2.01 11.29 -16.25
C VAL A 79 -0.68 12.03 -16.11
N ILE A 80 -0.69 13.29 -16.51
CA ILE A 80 0.44 14.19 -16.30
C ILE A 80 0.02 15.20 -15.26
N LEU A 81 0.73 15.23 -14.14
CA LEU A 81 0.48 16.20 -13.08
C LEU A 81 1.33 17.45 -13.34
N THR A 82 0.70 18.60 -13.27
CA THR A 82 1.40 19.88 -13.37
C THR A 82 1.35 20.57 -12.01
N ILE A 83 2.52 20.79 -11.42
CA ILE A 83 2.65 21.44 -10.12
C ILE A 83 3.42 22.73 -10.31
N ALA A 84 2.80 23.85 -9.96
CA ALA A 84 3.44 25.15 -10.04
C ALA A 84 4.10 25.50 -8.71
N ARG A 85 5.35 25.89 -8.77
CA ARG A 85 6.13 26.30 -7.59
C ARG A 85 7.02 27.47 -7.97
N LYS A 86 7.28 28.34 -7.02
CA LYS A 86 8.20 29.47 -7.21
C LYS A 86 9.62 28.94 -7.37
N ALA A 87 10.31 29.41 -8.40
CA ALA A 87 11.67 29.00 -8.70
C ALA A 87 12.55 30.22 -8.92
N GLY A 88 13.84 30.05 -8.59
CA GLY A 88 14.85 31.07 -8.87
C GLY A 88 15.28 31.04 -10.32
N GLU A 89 16.14 31.98 -10.72
CA GLU A 89 16.66 32.12 -12.09
C GLU A 89 17.43 30.87 -12.56
N SER A 90 18.00 30.13 -11.63
CA SER A 90 18.74 28.88 -11.95
C SER A 90 17.86 27.67 -12.14
N GLY A 91 16.53 27.80 -12.02
CA GLY A 91 15.59 26.69 -12.11
C GLY A 91 15.43 25.88 -10.83
N VAL A 92 16.06 26.31 -9.75
CA VAL A 92 15.93 25.67 -8.43
C VAL A 92 14.72 26.25 -7.71
N LEU A 93 13.88 25.38 -7.15
CA LEU A 93 12.69 25.80 -6.43
C LEU A 93 13.06 26.44 -5.10
N PHE A 94 12.30 27.48 -4.70
CA PHE A 94 12.42 28.09 -3.37
C PHE A 94 11.88 27.17 -2.28
N GLY A 95 10.92 26.28 -2.64
CA GLY A 95 10.43 25.22 -1.78
C GLY A 95 10.69 23.88 -2.43
N SER A 96 10.11 22.83 -1.89
CA SER A 96 10.22 21.49 -2.44
C SER A 96 8.84 20.90 -2.75
N VAL A 97 8.77 20.02 -3.74
CA VAL A 97 7.56 19.26 -4.04
C VAL A 97 7.68 17.94 -3.30
N THR A 98 6.76 17.70 -2.37
CA THR A 98 6.75 16.50 -1.54
C THR A 98 5.66 15.54 -1.99
N SER A 99 5.63 14.35 -1.37
CA SER A 99 4.57 13.38 -1.63
C SER A 99 3.18 13.93 -1.34
N LEU A 100 3.06 14.84 -0.37
CA LEU A 100 1.80 15.51 -0.06
C LEU A 100 1.32 16.36 -1.24
N ASP A 101 2.23 17.11 -1.86
CA ASP A 101 1.90 17.95 -3.03
C ASP A 101 1.44 17.09 -4.20
N VAL A 102 2.09 15.96 -4.43
CA VAL A 102 1.69 15.00 -5.47
C VAL A 102 0.31 14.43 -5.17
N ALA A 103 0.06 14.07 -3.91
CA ALA A 103 -1.25 13.55 -3.50
C ALA A 103 -2.35 14.57 -3.70
N GLU A 104 -2.11 15.84 -3.36
CA GLU A 104 -3.07 16.91 -3.58
C GLU A 104 -3.35 17.14 -5.07
N ALA A 105 -2.30 17.09 -5.90
CA ALA A 105 -2.45 17.24 -7.35
C ALA A 105 -3.27 16.10 -7.93
N LEU A 106 -3.06 14.88 -7.46
CA LEU A 106 -3.86 13.72 -7.87
C LEU A 106 -5.32 13.87 -7.43
N HIS A 107 -5.55 14.35 -6.22
CA HIS A 107 -6.89 14.58 -5.71
C HIS A 107 -7.65 15.60 -6.58
N LYS A 108 -6.98 16.64 -7.04
CA LYS A 108 -7.57 17.64 -7.95
C LYS A 108 -7.94 17.02 -9.30
N LYS A 109 -7.24 15.98 -9.71
CA LYS A 109 -7.55 15.23 -10.95
C LYS A 109 -8.65 14.20 -10.76
N GLY A 110 -9.14 14.01 -9.54
CA GLY A 110 -10.19 13.04 -9.22
C GLY A 110 -9.69 11.70 -8.70
N PHE A 111 -8.41 11.58 -8.36
CA PHE A 111 -7.82 10.36 -7.83
C PHE A 111 -7.56 10.51 -6.33
N GLU A 112 -8.17 9.64 -5.54
CA GLU A 112 -7.95 9.62 -4.09
C GLU A 112 -6.79 8.67 -3.78
N ILE A 113 -5.60 9.22 -3.63
CA ILE A 113 -4.40 8.45 -3.34
C ILE A 113 -3.74 9.02 -2.09
N ASP A 114 -3.50 8.14 -1.11
CA ASP A 114 -2.82 8.53 0.11
C ASP A 114 -1.35 8.83 -0.19
N ARG A 115 -0.83 9.89 0.44
CA ARG A 115 0.60 10.26 0.33
C ARG A 115 1.54 9.11 0.70
N ARG A 116 1.08 8.19 1.57
CA ARG A 116 1.87 7.02 1.99
C ARG A 116 2.13 6.05 0.84
N LYS A 117 1.27 6.05 -0.16
CA LYS A 117 1.41 5.20 -1.35
C LYS A 117 2.38 5.80 -2.37
N ILE A 118 2.70 7.08 -2.23
CA ILE A 118 3.60 7.79 -3.11
C ILE A 118 5.02 7.68 -2.54
N HIS A 119 5.89 7.00 -3.27
CA HIS A 119 7.28 6.82 -2.87
C HIS A 119 8.15 7.89 -3.51
N LEU A 120 8.44 8.92 -2.77
CA LEU A 120 9.32 9.99 -3.18
C LEU A 120 10.56 9.95 -2.29
N GLU A 121 11.66 9.43 -2.82
CA GLU A 121 12.90 9.29 -2.05
C GLU A 121 13.46 10.63 -1.63
N GLU A 122 13.42 11.59 -2.53
CA GLU A 122 13.87 12.95 -2.26
C GLU A 122 12.83 13.94 -2.76
N PRO A 123 12.55 15.03 -2.01
CA PRO A 123 11.66 16.07 -2.51
C PRO A 123 12.19 16.69 -3.79
N LEU A 124 11.29 17.04 -4.69
CA LEU A 124 11.66 17.66 -5.96
C LEU A 124 11.99 19.14 -5.72
N LYS A 125 13.17 19.55 -6.13
CA LYS A 125 13.67 20.92 -5.88
C LYS A 125 13.99 21.69 -7.16
N GLN A 126 13.78 21.08 -8.33
CA GLN A 126 14.10 21.67 -9.61
C GLN A 126 12.89 21.64 -10.53
N LEU A 127 12.88 22.56 -11.49
CA LEU A 127 11.87 22.54 -12.56
C LEU A 127 12.16 21.40 -13.53
N GLY A 128 11.12 20.83 -14.12
CA GLY A 128 11.22 19.81 -15.13
C GLY A 128 10.21 18.71 -14.97
N GLU A 129 10.43 17.64 -15.71
CA GLU A 129 9.59 16.46 -15.68
C GLU A 129 10.23 15.38 -14.83
N PHE A 130 9.43 14.81 -13.93
CA PHE A 130 9.87 13.77 -13.03
C PHE A 130 8.86 12.64 -13.04
N GLN A 131 9.33 11.41 -12.83
CA GLN A 131 8.46 10.27 -12.63
C GLN A 131 8.46 9.89 -11.15
N VAL A 132 7.26 9.84 -10.58
CA VAL A 132 7.08 9.51 -9.17
C VAL A 132 6.39 8.15 -9.06
N PRO A 133 7.02 7.15 -8.45
CA PRO A 133 6.40 5.85 -8.29
C PRO A 133 5.30 5.91 -7.23
N VAL A 134 4.13 5.39 -7.58
CA VAL A 134 2.98 5.28 -6.70
C VAL A 134 2.66 3.81 -6.51
N ARG A 135 2.71 3.34 -5.28
CA ARG A 135 2.39 1.96 -4.96
C ARG A 135 0.91 1.84 -4.61
N LEU A 136 0.13 1.30 -5.54
CA LEU A 136 -1.32 1.15 -5.39
C LEU A 136 -1.69 -0.13 -4.64
N HIS A 137 -0.91 -1.18 -4.85
CA HIS A 137 -1.08 -2.49 -4.21
C HIS A 137 0.31 -3.10 -4.05
N LYS A 138 0.44 -4.17 -3.26
CA LYS A 138 1.74 -4.85 -3.06
C LYS A 138 2.45 -5.19 -4.36
N ASP A 139 1.66 -5.62 -5.35
CA ASP A 139 2.18 -6.07 -6.63
C ASP A 139 1.93 -5.07 -7.75
N VAL A 140 1.30 -3.94 -7.44
CA VAL A 140 0.94 -2.92 -8.44
C VAL A 140 1.60 -1.59 -8.08
N THR A 141 2.57 -1.20 -8.89
CA THR A 141 3.25 0.09 -8.79
C THR A 141 3.19 0.77 -10.14
N VAL A 142 2.84 2.05 -10.15
CA VAL A 142 2.78 2.85 -11.37
C VAL A 142 3.61 4.11 -11.20
N SER A 143 4.28 4.53 -12.26
CA SER A 143 5.00 5.81 -12.27
C SER A 143 4.09 6.88 -12.85
N VAL A 144 3.88 7.94 -12.09
CA VAL A 144 3.08 9.10 -12.50
C VAL A 144 4.04 10.18 -12.96
N GLN A 145 3.77 10.75 -14.12
CA GLN A 145 4.59 11.84 -14.66
C GLN A 145 4.18 13.15 -13.98
N VAL A 146 5.15 13.81 -13.38
CA VAL A 146 4.95 15.09 -12.70
C VAL A 146 5.77 16.16 -13.41
N GLN A 147 5.10 17.21 -13.83
CA GLN A 147 5.77 18.37 -14.42
C GLN A 147 5.78 19.50 -13.39
N VAL A 148 6.97 19.92 -13.01
CA VAL A 148 7.14 21.08 -12.13
C VAL A 148 7.41 22.30 -12.99
N VAL A 149 6.50 23.27 -12.89
CA VAL A 149 6.58 24.51 -13.68
C VAL A 149 6.77 25.69 -12.76
N PRO A 150 7.36 26.81 -13.24
CA PRO A 150 7.48 27.99 -12.41
C PRO A 150 6.11 28.62 -12.19
N GLU A 151 5.89 29.01 -10.94
CA GLU A 151 4.68 29.74 -10.59
C GLU A 151 4.86 31.22 -10.98
N GLU A 152 4.00 31.70 -11.86
CA GLU A 152 3.99 33.11 -12.19
C GLU A 152 3.26 33.86 -11.10
N SER A 153 3.94 34.86 -10.53
CA SER A 153 3.37 35.71 -9.49
C SER A 153 2.43 36.76 -10.08
#